data_a1843a18e61d32d30a832ca9e25a9a64
#
_entry.id   a1843a18e61d32d30a832ca9e25a9a64
#
_cell.length_a   1.000
_cell.length_b   1.000
_cell.length_c   1.000
_cell.angle_alpha   90.00
_cell.angle_beta   90.00
_cell.angle_gamma   90.00
#
_symmetry.space_group_name_H-M   'P 1'
#
loop_
_entity.id
_entity.type
_entity.pdbx_description
1 polymer ?
#
loop_
_entity_poly.entity_id
_entity_poly.type
_entity_poly.pdbx_seq_one_letter_code
_entity_poly.pdbx_strand_id
1 'polypeptide(L)'
;MPLDQFSFAGGVTPDRLRGFLVHCYRHGVSDIHLQSGGPLIVGHHGRMIRCSPFTLDHPTLLYLTDQIFSPDIKALIQRGTGADRSLQLEGNSDSRFGLQRGERLRFRANFTQATIRGLSTAAAVTLRIINNHIPDLSDMGLPEDLFRALAALPHEGIGLICGPTGSGKSTLLTATYQHHGRTSPHCKIVTYEDPVEALLGGNDWVLQPQQCEVGKDVPSFAAGLRLSMRQAPTIIGIGEIRDGETVEGMVNCALSGHLCLGTEHAFSPGHAFSRSVRMLPSDNREPLAWDMLELLQFIIVQRLIPTTDGRRQAVREYILFD
;
A
#
# COMPACT_ATOMS: atom_id res chain seq x y z
N MET A 1 -13.61 25.07 -7.56
CA MET A 1 -13.25 25.96 -6.42
C MET A 1 -11.77 25.72 -6.16
N PRO A 2 -10.90 26.73 -6.12
CA PRO A 2 -9.47 26.57 -5.81
C PRO A 2 -9.23 25.86 -4.48
N LEU A 3 -8.06 25.21 -4.32
CA LEU A 3 -7.70 24.42 -3.12
C LEU A 3 -7.80 25.20 -1.81
N ASP A 4 -7.44 26.47 -1.84
CA ASP A 4 -7.43 27.40 -0.70
C ASP A 4 -8.81 28.03 -0.37
N GLN A 5 -9.82 27.74 -1.19
CA GLN A 5 -11.18 28.30 -1.05
C GLN A 5 -12.21 27.31 -0.49
N PHE A 6 -11.78 26.16 0.04
CA PHE A 6 -12.72 25.24 0.70
C PHE A 6 -13.35 25.91 1.92
N SER A 7 -14.69 25.91 1.97
CA SER A 7 -15.42 26.58 3.04
C SER A 7 -15.57 25.73 4.29
N PHE A 8 -14.99 26.21 5.40
CA PHE A 8 -15.20 25.69 6.74
C PHE A 8 -16.21 26.50 7.55
N ALA A 9 -17.22 27.10 6.90
CA ALA A 9 -18.23 27.90 7.56
C ALA A 9 -18.90 27.10 8.71
N GLY A 10 -18.88 27.61 9.95
CA GLY A 10 -19.37 26.92 11.18
C GLY A 10 -18.36 25.95 11.82
N GLY A 11 -17.08 26.04 11.49
CA GLY A 11 -15.99 25.28 12.12
C GLY A 11 -15.63 23.99 11.43
N VAL A 12 -14.61 23.28 11.96
CA VAL A 12 -14.15 21.98 11.46
C VAL A 12 -14.91 20.88 12.16
N THR A 13 -15.91 20.33 11.50
CA THR A 13 -16.64 19.15 11.93
C THR A 13 -16.07 17.89 11.23
N PRO A 14 -16.32 16.67 11.74
CA PRO A 14 -15.92 15.44 11.06
C PRO A 14 -16.41 15.38 9.61
N ASP A 15 -17.64 15.77 9.33
CA ASP A 15 -18.21 15.75 7.98
C ASP A 15 -17.57 16.79 7.06
N ARG A 16 -17.23 17.95 7.58
CA ARG A 16 -16.50 18.95 6.80
C ARG A 16 -15.08 18.56 6.51
N LEU A 17 -14.41 17.88 7.45
CA LEU A 17 -13.10 17.34 7.19
C LEU A 17 -13.16 16.24 6.12
N ARG A 18 -14.15 15.34 6.15
CA ARG A 18 -14.37 14.37 5.06
C ARG A 18 -14.61 15.06 3.72
N GLY A 19 -15.45 16.11 3.69
CA GLY A 19 -15.66 16.91 2.47
C GLY A 19 -14.38 17.59 1.96
N PHE A 20 -13.53 18.08 2.87
CA PHE A 20 -12.24 18.63 2.53
C PHE A 20 -11.28 17.57 1.94
N LEU A 21 -11.27 16.36 2.49
CA LEU A 21 -10.49 15.25 1.94
C LEU A 21 -10.91 14.91 0.49
N VAL A 22 -12.22 14.89 0.22
CA VAL A 22 -12.76 14.70 -1.14
C VAL A 22 -12.34 15.85 -2.07
N HIS A 23 -12.39 17.09 -1.58
CA HIS A 23 -11.93 18.27 -2.32
C HIS A 23 -10.44 18.17 -2.68
N CYS A 24 -9.59 17.79 -1.72
CA CYS A 24 -8.17 17.56 -1.94
C CYS A 24 -7.91 16.50 -3.02
N TYR A 25 -8.60 15.37 -2.95
CA TYR A 25 -8.50 14.31 -3.96
C TYR A 25 -8.80 14.82 -5.37
N ARG A 26 -9.89 15.56 -5.53
CA ARG A 26 -10.32 16.11 -6.84
C ARG A 26 -9.34 17.12 -7.42
N HIS A 27 -8.50 17.74 -6.58
CA HIS A 27 -7.50 18.71 -7.00
C HIS A 27 -6.08 18.09 -7.12
N GLY A 28 -5.95 16.77 -7.04
CA GLY A 28 -4.65 16.11 -7.21
C GLY A 28 -3.65 16.40 -6.09
N VAL A 29 -4.14 16.66 -4.87
CA VAL A 29 -3.29 16.78 -3.67
C VAL A 29 -2.62 15.45 -3.40
N SER A 30 -1.34 15.47 -3.03
CA SER A 30 -0.59 14.27 -2.67
C SER A 30 -0.74 13.93 -1.19
N ASP A 31 -0.58 14.92 -0.33
CA ASP A 31 -0.56 14.75 1.12
C ASP A 31 -1.34 15.86 1.83
N ILE A 32 -1.96 15.54 2.97
CA ILE A 32 -2.72 16.48 3.80
C ILE A 32 -2.12 16.42 5.20
N HIS A 33 -1.76 17.57 5.76
CA HIS A 33 -1.10 17.70 7.05
C HIS A 33 -1.98 18.47 8.03
N LEU A 34 -2.30 17.82 9.14
CA LEU A 34 -3.04 18.39 10.27
C LEU A 34 -2.14 18.38 11.50
N GLN A 35 -1.96 19.53 12.13
CA GLN A 35 -1.10 19.67 13.30
C GLN A 35 -1.78 20.47 14.40
N SER A 36 -1.61 20.06 15.66
CA SER A 36 -2.07 20.85 16.80
C SER A 36 -1.46 22.24 16.78
N GLY A 37 -2.31 23.28 16.87
CA GLY A 37 -1.89 24.69 16.80
C GLY A 37 -1.54 25.17 15.39
N GLY A 38 -1.70 24.33 14.37
CA GLY A 38 -1.40 24.65 12.97
C GLY A 38 -2.65 24.80 12.09
N PRO A 39 -2.52 25.45 10.92
CA PRO A 39 -3.55 25.43 9.90
C PRO A 39 -3.60 24.06 9.19
N LEU A 40 -4.64 23.82 8.39
CA LEU A 40 -4.67 22.74 7.43
C LEU A 40 -3.71 23.06 6.28
N ILE A 41 -2.78 22.15 6.00
CA ILE A 41 -1.78 22.30 4.95
C ILE A 41 -1.90 21.10 4.02
N VAL A 42 -1.72 21.31 2.72
CA VAL A 42 -1.69 20.25 1.72
C VAL A 42 -0.41 20.31 0.88
N GLY A 43 0.09 19.14 0.50
CA GLY A 43 1.15 18.99 -0.50
C GLY A 43 0.54 18.91 -1.90
N HIS A 44 0.89 19.84 -2.79
CA HIS A 44 0.40 19.87 -4.16
C HIS A 44 1.53 20.28 -5.10
N HIS A 45 1.86 19.45 -6.08
CA HIS A 45 2.96 19.67 -7.03
C HIS A 45 4.28 20.07 -6.38
N GLY A 46 4.64 19.40 -5.26
CA GLY A 46 5.88 19.66 -4.52
C GLY A 46 5.87 20.94 -3.67
N ARG A 47 4.74 21.62 -3.54
CA ARG A 47 4.58 22.81 -2.71
C ARG A 47 3.61 22.57 -1.56
N MET A 48 3.86 23.22 -0.42
CA MET A 48 2.96 23.23 0.73
C MET A 48 2.02 24.42 0.63
N ILE A 49 0.72 24.14 0.61
CA ILE A 49 -0.34 25.18 0.48
C ILE A 49 -1.16 25.19 1.77
N ARG A 50 -1.34 26.37 2.35
CA ARG A 50 -2.24 26.58 3.46
C ARG A 50 -3.68 26.65 2.97
N CYS A 51 -4.56 25.77 3.51
CA CYS A 51 -5.96 25.65 3.09
C CYS A 51 -6.97 26.13 4.15
N SER A 52 -6.51 26.60 5.31
CA SER A 52 -7.42 27.17 6.31
C SER A 52 -6.96 28.52 6.85
N PRO A 53 -7.87 29.47 7.09
CA PRO A 53 -7.55 30.74 7.75
C PRO A 53 -7.35 30.58 9.27
N PHE A 54 -7.86 29.49 9.85
CA PHE A 54 -7.79 29.16 11.28
C PHE A 54 -6.70 28.10 11.55
N THR A 55 -6.45 27.87 12.83
CA THR A 55 -5.59 26.78 13.31
C THR A 55 -6.42 25.75 14.07
N LEU A 56 -6.01 24.48 13.98
CA LEU A 56 -6.62 23.39 14.75
C LEU A 56 -6.03 23.37 16.16
N ASP A 57 -6.84 23.56 17.20
CA ASP A 57 -6.39 23.31 18.54
C ASP A 57 -6.21 21.79 18.80
N HIS A 58 -5.45 21.45 19.84
CA HIS A 58 -5.14 20.07 20.17
C HIS A 58 -6.38 19.21 20.50
N PRO A 59 -7.35 19.68 21.34
CA PRO A 59 -8.58 18.93 21.60
C PRO A 59 -9.42 18.68 20.35
N THR A 60 -9.57 19.68 19.49
CA THR A 60 -10.31 19.53 18.21
C THR A 60 -9.65 18.52 17.31
N LEU A 61 -8.32 18.52 17.14
CA LEU A 61 -7.63 17.55 16.31
C LEU A 61 -7.81 16.11 16.84
N LEU A 62 -7.68 15.91 18.17
CA LEU A 62 -7.91 14.58 18.77
C LEU A 62 -9.38 14.13 18.63
N TYR A 63 -10.34 15.03 18.77
CA TYR A 63 -11.76 14.73 18.53
C TYR A 63 -12.01 14.30 17.08
N LEU A 64 -11.43 15.02 16.11
CA LEU A 64 -11.57 14.67 14.69
C LEU A 64 -10.95 13.30 14.37
N THR A 65 -9.81 12.97 14.98
CA THR A 65 -9.20 11.65 14.79
C THR A 65 -10.07 10.53 15.32
N ASP A 66 -10.66 10.68 16.51
CA ASP A 66 -11.59 9.70 17.07
C ASP A 66 -12.83 9.47 16.20
N GLN A 67 -13.39 10.56 15.67
CA GLN A 67 -14.65 10.49 14.90
C GLN A 67 -14.49 10.02 13.45
N ILE A 68 -13.30 10.15 12.89
CA ILE A 68 -13.05 9.85 11.47
C ILE A 68 -12.36 8.51 11.30
N PHE A 69 -11.46 8.14 12.22
CA PHE A 69 -10.65 6.94 12.09
C PHE A 69 -11.04 5.87 13.11
N SER A 70 -10.59 5.99 14.35
CA SER A 70 -10.89 5.02 15.41
C SER A 70 -10.58 5.60 16.80
N PRO A 71 -11.36 5.30 17.84
CA PRO A 71 -11.15 5.82 19.20
C PRO A 71 -9.83 5.40 19.86
N ASP A 72 -9.18 4.33 19.40
CA ASP A 72 -7.89 3.85 19.93
C ASP A 72 -6.72 4.77 19.56
N ILE A 73 -6.82 5.53 18.47
CA ILE A 73 -5.74 6.39 17.93
C ILE A 73 -5.32 7.45 18.95
N LYS A 74 -6.28 8.08 19.61
CA LYS A 74 -6.00 9.06 20.65
C LYS A 74 -5.09 8.49 21.74
N ALA A 75 -5.40 7.28 22.22
CA ALA A 75 -4.60 6.61 23.25
C ALA A 75 -3.19 6.26 22.74
N LEU A 76 -3.05 5.85 21.47
CA LEU A 76 -1.75 5.55 20.85
C LEU A 76 -0.89 6.80 20.68
N ILE A 77 -1.49 7.92 20.23
CA ILE A 77 -0.80 9.21 20.15
C ILE A 77 -0.30 9.63 21.56
N GLN A 78 -1.17 9.59 22.56
CA GLN A 78 -0.83 10.02 23.92
C GLN A 78 0.25 9.15 24.60
N ARG A 79 0.36 7.88 24.20
CA ARG A 79 1.44 6.98 24.66
C ARG A 79 2.75 7.16 23.88
N GLY A 80 2.76 8.00 22.84
CA GLY A 80 3.94 8.21 22.00
C GLY A 80 4.29 7.04 21.05
N THR A 81 3.40 6.05 20.91
CA THR A 81 3.63 4.90 20.02
C THR A 81 3.30 5.21 18.56
N GLY A 82 2.48 6.25 18.31
CA GLY A 82 1.97 6.56 16.98
C GLY A 82 1.01 5.50 16.45
N ALA A 83 0.48 5.73 15.26
CA ALA A 83 -0.36 4.76 14.55
C ALA A 83 -0.30 5.01 13.05
N ASP A 84 -0.41 3.94 12.26
CA ASP A 84 -0.76 3.97 10.84
C ASP A 84 -2.14 3.36 10.66
N ARG A 85 -3.00 4.01 9.86
CA ARG A 85 -4.36 3.53 9.56
C ARG A 85 -4.73 3.87 8.12
N SER A 86 -5.62 3.06 7.56
CA SER A 86 -6.31 3.39 6.31
C SER A 86 -7.65 4.07 6.62
N LEU A 87 -8.02 5.07 5.83
CA LEU A 87 -9.35 5.66 5.81
C LEU A 87 -9.97 5.43 4.44
N GLN A 88 -11.19 4.88 4.40
CA GLN A 88 -11.98 4.78 3.19
C GLN A 88 -13.23 5.65 3.32
N LEU A 89 -13.44 6.52 2.33
CA LEU A 89 -14.68 7.26 2.14
C LEU A 89 -15.43 6.64 0.95
N GLU A 90 -16.71 6.34 1.12
CA GLU A 90 -17.53 5.73 0.09
C GLU A 90 -18.75 6.59 -0.19
N GLY A 91 -19.05 6.82 -1.48
CA GLY A 91 -20.24 7.49 -1.93
C GLY A 91 -21.47 6.59 -1.76
N ASN A 92 -22.37 6.98 -0.88
CA ASN A 92 -23.66 6.35 -0.69
C ASN A 92 -24.80 7.22 -1.27
N SER A 93 -26.04 6.79 -1.11
CA SER A 93 -27.24 7.51 -1.59
C SER A 93 -27.35 8.94 -1.06
N ASP A 94 -26.72 9.24 0.07
CA ASP A 94 -26.78 10.54 0.72
C ASP A 94 -25.68 11.53 0.28
N SER A 95 -24.74 11.14 -0.58
CA SER A 95 -23.64 11.91 -1.19
C SER A 95 -23.14 13.17 -0.43
N ARG A 96 -23.17 13.13 0.93
CA ARG A 96 -22.91 14.28 1.84
C ARG A 96 -21.57 14.95 1.60
N PHE A 97 -20.62 14.21 0.97
CA PHE A 97 -19.26 14.70 0.72
C PHE A 97 -19.00 14.96 -0.76
N GLY A 98 -20.03 14.85 -1.62
CA GLY A 98 -19.90 15.05 -3.06
C GLY A 98 -19.25 13.87 -3.80
N LEU A 99 -19.19 12.66 -3.21
CA LEU A 99 -18.83 11.42 -3.88
C LEU A 99 -20.03 10.87 -4.64
N GLN A 100 -19.79 10.32 -5.83
CA GLN A 100 -20.82 9.60 -6.58
C GLN A 100 -21.09 8.24 -5.92
N ARG A 101 -22.26 7.68 -6.15
CA ARG A 101 -22.61 6.35 -5.63
C ARG A 101 -21.60 5.31 -6.13
N GLY A 102 -21.00 4.58 -5.20
CA GLY A 102 -19.98 3.57 -5.48
C GLY A 102 -18.56 4.14 -5.67
N GLU A 103 -18.39 5.47 -5.70
CA GLU A 103 -17.06 6.08 -5.70
C GLU A 103 -16.39 5.87 -4.35
N ARG A 104 -15.13 5.42 -4.36
CA ARG A 104 -14.35 5.12 -3.16
C ARG A 104 -13.06 5.92 -3.18
N LEU A 105 -12.80 6.66 -2.11
CA LEU A 105 -11.54 7.33 -1.88
C LEU A 105 -10.85 6.71 -0.69
N ARG A 106 -9.54 6.51 -0.81
CA ARG A 106 -8.72 5.92 0.25
C ARG A 106 -7.56 6.81 0.60
N PHE A 107 -7.22 6.81 1.88
CA PHE A 107 -6.11 7.56 2.45
C PHE A 107 -5.32 6.66 3.39
N ARG A 108 -4.00 6.72 3.31
CA ARG A 108 -3.13 6.26 4.39
C ARG A 108 -2.94 7.41 5.37
N ALA A 109 -3.19 7.19 6.64
CA ALA A 109 -3.05 8.18 7.69
C ALA A 109 -2.00 7.72 8.70
N ASN A 110 -0.99 8.54 8.90
CA ASN A 110 0.01 8.38 9.95
C ASN A 110 -0.28 9.37 11.09
N PHE A 111 -0.26 8.90 12.33
CA PHE A 111 -0.54 9.66 13.54
C PHE A 111 0.68 9.61 14.46
N THR A 112 1.16 10.78 14.85
CA THR A 112 2.33 10.89 15.75
C THR A 112 2.11 11.95 16.81
N GLN A 113 2.82 11.80 17.93
CA GLN A 113 3.02 12.86 18.90
C GLN A 113 4.36 13.54 18.59
N ALA A 114 4.39 14.87 18.69
CA ALA A 114 5.59 15.66 18.41
C ALA A 114 5.63 16.93 19.25
N THR A 115 6.79 17.58 19.32
CA THR A 115 6.91 18.94 19.82
C THR A 115 6.73 19.91 18.65
N ILE A 116 5.64 20.67 18.65
CA ILE A 116 5.31 21.61 17.59
C ILE A 116 5.06 23.00 18.20
N ARG A 117 5.82 24.00 17.77
CA ARG A 117 5.71 25.38 18.28
C ARG A 117 5.69 25.50 19.81
N GLY A 118 6.49 24.72 20.48
CA GLY A 118 6.58 24.71 21.95
C GLY A 118 5.53 23.86 22.68
N LEU A 119 4.57 23.26 21.98
CA LEU A 119 3.66 22.23 22.52
C LEU A 119 4.37 20.88 22.48
N SER A 120 4.77 20.34 23.64
CA SER A 120 5.54 19.08 23.75
C SER A 120 4.74 17.81 23.45
N THR A 121 3.41 17.90 23.45
CA THR A 121 2.50 16.77 23.27
C THR A 121 1.54 17.01 22.09
N ALA A 122 1.96 17.78 21.12
CA ALA A 122 1.15 18.09 19.93
C ALA A 122 0.88 16.83 19.11
N ALA A 123 -0.34 16.66 18.64
CA ALA A 123 -0.67 15.65 17.66
C ALA A 123 -0.34 16.14 16.24
N ALA A 124 0.22 15.26 15.43
CA ALA A 124 0.42 15.45 14.00
C ALA A 124 -0.20 14.30 13.24
N VAL A 125 -0.96 14.63 12.20
CA VAL A 125 -1.61 13.66 11.30
C VAL A 125 -1.21 13.99 9.89
N THR A 126 -0.67 13.01 9.19
CA THR A 126 -0.38 13.10 7.76
C THR A 126 -1.22 12.09 7.01
N LEU A 127 -2.08 12.57 6.11
CA LEU A 127 -2.86 11.71 5.23
C LEU A 127 -2.26 11.76 3.83
N ARG A 128 -1.98 10.60 3.28
CA ARG A 128 -1.61 10.43 1.87
C ARG A 128 -2.77 9.86 1.08
N ILE A 129 -3.08 10.47 -0.04
CA ILE A 129 -4.12 9.97 -0.95
C ILE A 129 -3.61 8.71 -1.64
N ILE A 130 -4.39 7.62 -1.54
CA ILE A 130 -4.12 6.36 -2.22
C ILE A 130 -4.86 6.39 -3.56
N ASN A 131 -4.13 6.28 -4.65
CA ASN A 131 -4.72 6.21 -5.98
C ASN A 131 -5.21 4.77 -6.22
N ASN A 132 -6.52 4.61 -6.45
CA ASN A 132 -7.15 3.31 -6.70
C ASN A 132 -7.03 2.84 -8.17
N HIS A 133 -6.42 3.62 -9.06
CA HIS A 133 -6.26 3.23 -10.45
C HIS A 133 -5.14 2.18 -10.57
N ILE A 134 -5.52 0.95 -10.93
CA ILE A 134 -4.59 -0.12 -11.25
C ILE A 134 -4.44 -0.12 -12.79
N PRO A 135 -3.24 0.14 -13.32
CA PRO A 135 -3.01 0.07 -14.76
C PRO A 135 -3.16 -1.38 -15.24
N ASP A 136 -3.54 -1.57 -16.49
CA ASP A 136 -3.51 -2.89 -17.10
C ASP A 136 -2.06 -3.36 -17.26
N LEU A 137 -1.82 -4.67 -17.12
CA LEU A 137 -0.48 -5.24 -17.20
C LEU A 137 0.18 -4.95 -18.57
N SER A 138 -0.61 -4.92 -19.65
CA SER A 138 -0.19 -4.55 -20.99
C SER A 138 0.32 -3.12 -21.10
N ASP A 139 -0.16 -2.22 -20.25
CA ASP A 139 0.19 -0.79 -20.28
C ASP A 139 1.42 -0.46 -19.43
N MET A 140 1.98 -1.47 -18.75
CA MET A 140 3.15 -1.29 -17.88
C MET A 140 4.48 -1.13 -18.62
N GLY A 141 4.49 -1.18 -19.96
CA GLY A 141 5.71 -1.05 -20.78
C GLY A 141 6.73 -2.14 -20.49
N LEU A 142 6.28 -3.38 -20.38
CA LEU A 142 7.12 -4.56 -20.11
C LEU A 142 7.78 -5.04 -21.41
N PRO A 143 9.04 -5.54 -21.36
CA PRO A 143 9.58 -6.39 -22.41
C PRO A 143 8.68 -7.59 -22.67
N GLU A 144 8.65 -8.07 -23.89
CA GLU A 144 7.72 -9.14 -24.35
C GLU A 144 7.86 -10.44 -23.55
N ASP A 145 9.08 -10.87 -23.27
CA ASP A 145 9.40 -12.06 -22.49
C ASP A 145 8.94 -11.90 -21.02
N LEU A 146 9.18 -10.73 -20.43
CA LEU A 146 8.74 -10.43 -19.08
C LEU A 146 7.21 -10.31 -18.99
N PHE A 147 6.56 -9.69 -19.99
CA PHE A 147 5.10 -9.67 -20.08
C PHE A 147 4.52 -11.08 -20.11
N ARG A 148 5.07 -11.97 -20.97
CA ARG A 148 4.62 -13.36 -21.05
C ARG A 148 4.79 -14.10 -19.72
N ALA A 149 5.94 -13.93 -19.05
CA ALA A 149 6.20 -14.54 -17.77
C ALA A 149 5.20 -14.11 -16.69
N LEU A 150 4.86 -12.81 -16.63
CA LEU A 150 3.89 -12.28 -15.69
C LEU A 150 2.43 -12.56 -16.07
N ALA A 151 2.12 -12.67 -17.35
CA ALA A 151 0.77 -12.99 -17.85
C ALA A 151 0.42 -14.49 -17.77
N ALA A 152 1.43 -15.37 -17.70
CA ALA A 152 1.28 -16.82 -17.60
C ALA A 152 2.08 -17.37 -16.42
N LEU A 153 1.73 -16.94 -15.20
CA LEU A 153 2.39 -17.36 -13.98
C LEU A 153 2.28 -18.87 -13.77
N PRO A 154 3.33 -19.53 -13.23
CA PRO A 154 3.28 -20.93 -12.85
C PRO A 154 2.32 -21.17 -11.68
N HIS A 155 2.04 -22.45 -11.37
CA HIS A 155 1.15 -22.80 -10.27
C HIS A 155 1.81 -22.68 -8.90
N GLU A 156 3.15 -22.77 -8.85
CA GLU A 156 3.93 -22.76 -7.61
C GLU A 156 5.25 -22.00 -7.81
N GLY A 157 5.88 -21.60 -6.72
CA GLY A 157 7.18 -20.97 -6.72
C GLY A 157 7.17 -19.57 -6.10
N ILE A 158 8.25 -18.84 -6.35
CA ILE A 158 8.52 -17.54 -5.74
C ILE A 158 8.83 -16.50 -6.83
N GLY A 159 8.08 -15.40 -6.84
CA GLY A 159 8.37 -14.23 -7.67
C GLY A 159 8.69 -12.99 -6.82
N LEU A 160 9.79 -12.32 -7.10
CA LEU A 160 10.23 -11.13 -6.38
C LEU A 160 10.21 -9.89 -7.27
N ILE A 161 9.56 -8.82 -6.80
CA ILE A 161 9.59 -7.50 -7.42
C ILE A 161 10.30 -6.54 -6.48
N CYS A 162 11.48 -6.07 -6.88
CA CYS A 162 12.41 -5.34 -6.05
C CYS A 162 12.63 -3.90 -6.52
N GLY A 163 13.19 -3.07 -5.66
CA GLY A 163 13.57 -1.70 -5.98
C GLY A 163 13.37 -0.72 -4.82
N PRO A 164 13.80 0.53 -4.97
CA PRO A 164 13.63 1.54 -3.93
C PRO A 164 12.16 1.90 -3.68
N THR A 165 11.91 2.62 -2.59
CA THR A 165 10.57 3.18 -2.31
C THR A 165 10.13 4.10 -3.45
N GLY A 166 8.87 3.98 -3.87
CA GLY A 166 8.31 4.78 -4.96
C GLY A 166 8.75 4.36 -6.36
N SER A 167 9.38 3.18 -6.54
CA SER A 167 9.76 2.65 -7.85
C SER A 167 8.62 1.96 -8.60
N GLY A 168 7.42 1.86 -8.03
CA GLY A 168 6.25 1.25 -8.65
C GLY A 168 6.19 -0.28 -8.52
N LYS A 169 6.87 -0.88 -7.53
CA LYS A 169 6.81 -2.32 -7.23
C LYS A 169 5.38 -2.79 -6.97
N SER A 170 4.71 -2.15 -6.01
CA SER A 170 3.33 -2.47 -5.64
C SER A 170 2.39 -2.31 -6.83
N THR A 171 2.62 -1.28 -7.67
CA THR A 171 1.82 -1.07 -8.90
C THR A 171 1.97 -2.22 -9.88
N LEU A 172 3.20 -2.69 -10.14
CA LEU A 172 3.45 -3.84 -11.03
C LEU A 172 2.83 -5.12 -10.44
N LEU A 173 3.03 -5.36 -9.15
CA LEU A 173 2.46 -6.52 -8.46
C LEU A 173 0.93 -6.52 -8.50
N THR A 174 0.31 -5.37 -8.23
CA THR A 174 -1.15 -5.21 -8.25
C THR A 174 -1.71 -5.36 -9.67
N ALA A 175 -1.01 -4.82 -10.69
CA ALA A 175 -1.38 -5.00 -12.10
C ALA A 175 -1.32 -6.48 -12.51
N THR A 176 -0.33 -7.22 -12.02
CA THR A 176 -0.22 -8.66 -12.22
C THR A 176 -1.40 -9.41 -11.59
N TYR A 177 -1.74 -9.12 -10.34
CA TYR A 177 -2.91 -9.72 -9.68
C TYR A 177 -4.22 -9.41 -10.42
N GLN A 178 -4.41 -8.14 -10.81
CA GLN A 178 -5.61 -7.70 -11.53
C GLN A 178 -5.73 -8.41 -12.89
N HIS A 179 -4.62 -8.62 -13.59
CA HIS A 179 -4.59 -9.39 -14.84
C HIS A 179 -5.05 -10.83 -14.61
N HIS A 180 -4.47 -11.53 -13.61
CA HIS A 180 -4.81 -12.93 -13.34
C HIS A 180 -6.25 -13.11 -12.86
N GLY A 181 -6.77 -12.22 -12.03
CA GLY A 181 -8.16 -12.27 -11.61
C GLY A 181 -9.16 -12.09 -12.75
N ARG A 182 -8.80 -11.30 -13.79
CA ARG A 182 -9.63 -11.11 -14.99
C ARG A 182 -9.54 -12.26 -15.99
N THR A 183 -8.35 -12.83 -16.18
CA THR A 183 -8.09 -13.82 -17.23
C THR A 183 -8.26 -15.26 -16.77
N SER A 184 -8.17 -15.53 -15.48
CA SER A 184 -8.20 -16.85 -14.89
C SER A 184 -9.37 -16.98 -13.91
N PRO A 185 -10.54 -17.48 -14.33
CA PRO A 185 -11.76 -17.47 -13.50
C PRO A 185 -11.66 -18.31 -12.22
N HIS A 186 -10.67 -19.20 -12.12
CA HIS A 186 -10.43 -20.05 -10.93
C HIS A 186 -9.30 -19.53 -10.05
N CYS A 187 -8.74 -18.35 -10.35
CA CYS A 187 -7.66 -17.77 -9.59
C CYS A 187 -8.17 -17.23 -8.25
N LYS A 188 -7.72 -17.84 -7.16
CA LYS A 188 -7.95 -17.30 -5.81
C LYS A 188 -6.73 -16.53 -5.35
N ILE A 189 -6.85 -15.22 -5.24
CA ILE A 189 -5.79 -14.32 -4.80
C ILE A 189 -5.99 -13.95 -3.33
N VAL A 190 -4.97 -14.17 -2.52
CA VAL A 190 -4.91 -13.73 -1.12
C VAL A 190 -3.69 -12.86 -0.96
N THR A 191 -3.83 -11.64 -0.43
CA THR A 191 -2.71 -10.74 -0.20
C THR A 191 -2.61 -10.31 1.26
N TYR A 192 -1.38 -10.04 1.70
CA TYR A 192 -1.05 -9.46 2.99
C TYR A 192 -0.25 -8.18 2.75
N GLU A 193 -0.76 -7.04 3.17
CA GLU A 193 -0.26 -5.71 2.80
C GLU A 193 -0.18 -4.79 4.03
N ASP A 194 0.66 -3.76 3.98
CA ASP A 194 0.85 -2.81 5.10
C ASP A 194 1.02 -1.36 4.56
N PRO A 195 -0.10 -0.63 4.37
CA PRO A 195 -1.49 -1.08 4.26
C PRO A 195 -1.83 -1.60 2.85
N VAL A 196 -3.08 -2.03 2.63
CA VAL A 196 -3.61 -2.29 1.28
C VAL A 196 -3.60 -1.00 0.47
N GLU A 197 -2.76 -0.90 -0.57
CA GLU A 197 -2.62 0.32 -1.39
C GLU A 197 -3.68 0.46 -2.48
N ALA A 198 -4.03 -0.63 -3.18
CA ALA A 198 -5.01 -0.62 -4.25
C ALA A 198 -6.04 -1.75 -4.07
N LEU A 199 -7.29 -1.47 -4.35
CA LEU A 199 -8.36 -2.48 -4.26
C LEU A 199 -8.40 -3.30 -5.53
N LEU A 200 -8.11 -4.58 -5.38
CA LEU A 200 -8.27 -5.60 -6.41
C LEU A 200 -9.74 -5.98 -6.57
N GLY A 201 -10.08 -6.50 -7.73
CA GLY A 201 -11.39 -7.04 -8.01
C GLY A 201 -12.12 -6.37 -9.16
N GLY A 202 -13.33 -6.86 -9.43
CA GLY A 202 -14.21 -6.38 -10.48
C GLY A 202 -15.52 -7.17 -10.49
N ASN A 203 -16.54 -6.64 -11.16
CA ASN A 203 -17.85 -7.28 -11.21
C ASN A 203 -17.86 -8.60 -12.01
N ASP A 204 -16.86 -8.81 -12.83
CA ASP A 204 -16.63 -9.95 -13.70
C ASP A 204 -15.82 -11.08 -13.05
N TRP A 205 -15.28 -10.88 -11.82
CA TRP A 205 -14.53 -11.90 -11.13
C TRP A 205 -15.47 -12.91 -10.44
N VAL A 206 -15.19 -14.19 -10.65
CA VAL A 206 -15.94 -15.28 -10.01
C VAL A 206 -15.71 -15.28 -8.51
N LEU A 207 -14.47 -15.08 -8.08
CA LEU A 207 -14.10 -14.96 -6.67
C LEU A 207 -13.32 -13.67 -6.46
N GLN A 208 -13.82 -12.82 -5.56
CA GLN A 208 -13.13 -11.60 -5.21
C GLN A 208 -11.85 -11.90 -4.41
N PRO A 209 -10.75 -11.15 -4.62
CA PRO A 209 -9.51 -11.34 -3.89
C PRO A 209 -9.67 -11.02 -2.40
N GLN A 210 -8.94 -11.73 -1.56
CA GLN A 210 -8.87 -11.46 -0.12
C GLN A 210 -7.61 -10.63 0.15
N GLN A 211 -7.78 -9.36 0.44
CA GLN A 211 -6.71 -8.43 0.78
C GLN A 211 -6.73 -8.17 2.29
N CYS A 212 -5.71 -8.64 3.00
CA CYS A 212 -5.58 -8.51 4.45
C CYS A 212 -4.54 -7.45 4.80
N GLU A 213 -4.91 -6.51 5.67
CA GLU A 213 -4.03 -5.46 6.17
C GLU A 213 -3.30 -5.95 7.43
N VAL A 214 -1.98 -5.90 7.41
CA VAL A 214 -1.15 -6.26 8.58
C VAL A 214 -1.36 -5.24 9.71
N GLY A 215 -1.47 -5.75 10.93
CA GLY A 215 -1.77 -4.93 12.11
C GLY A 215 -3.25 -4.63 12.32
N LYS A 216 -4.10 -5.02 11.37
CA LYS A 216 -5.56 -4.89 11.46
C LYS A 216 -6.27 -6.23 11.29
N ASP A 217 -6.08 -6.89 10.14
CA ASP A 217 -6.72 -8.15 9.79
C ASP A 217 -5.87 -9.37 10.18
N VAL A 218 -4.54 -9.21 10.16
CA VAL A 218 -3.55 -10.19 10.60
C VAL A 218 -2.42 -9.51 11.38
N PRO A 219 -1.80 -10.19 12.37
CA PRO A 219 -0.77 -9.54 13.21
C PRO A 219 0.56 -9.30 12.49
N SER A 220 0.93 -10.13 11.49
CA SER A 220 2.18 -10.01 10.73
C SER A 220 2.07 -10.69 9.37
N PHE A 221 3.01 -10.43 8.46
CA PHE A 221 3.12 -11.12 7.18
C PHE A 221 3.28 -12.64 7.36
N ALA A 222 4.16 -13.06 8.26
CA ALA A 222 4.39 -14.48 8.55
C ALA A 222 3.13 -15.17 9.11
N ALA A 223 2.35 -14.50 9.95
CA ALA A 223 1.07 -15.02 10.43
C ALA A 223 0.05 -15.17 9.29
N GLY A 224 0.00 -14.22 8.38
CA GLY A 224 -0.81 -14.27 7.17
C GLY A 224 -0.45 -15.47 6.30
N LEU A 225 0.83 -15.67 6.01
CA LEU A 225 1.34 -16.81 5.24
C LEU A 225 0.91 -18.16 5.84
N ARG A 226 1.03 -18.32 7.16
CA ARG A 226 0.56 -19.53 7.86
C ARG A 226 -0.95 -19.76 7.71
N LEU A 227 -1.75 -18.70 7.64
CA LEU A 227 -3.20 -18.80 7.43
C LEU A 227 -3.53 -19.16 5.99
N SER A 228 -2.80 -18.62 5.00
CA SER A 228 -3.06 -18.88 3.58
C SER A 228 -2.95 -20.34 3.20
N MET A 229 -2.09 -21.12 3.84
CA MET A 229 -1.94 -22.56 3.61
C MET A 229 -3.25 -23.37 3.86
N ARG A 230 -4.23 -22.79 4.57
CA ARG A 230 -5.54 -23.44 4.83
C ARG A 230 -6.66 -22.82 3.98
N GLN A 231 -6.33 -21.89 3.11
CA GLN A 231 -7.30 -21.18 2.29
C GLN A 231 -7.31 -21.63 0.83
N ALA A 232 -6.40 -22.53 0.44
CA ALA A 232 -6.20 -23.01 -0.92
C ALA A 232 -6.09 -21.85 -1.95
N PRO A 233 -5.20 -20.87 -1.77
CA PRO A 233 -5.00 -19.78 -2.72
C PRO A 233 -4.23 -20.29 -3.95
N THR A 234 -4.53 -19.69 -5.11
CA THR A 234 -3.73 -19.85 -6.32
C THR A 234 -2.50 -18.94 -6.26
N ILE A 235 -2.68 -17.72 -5.77
CA ILE A 235 -1.61 -16.73 -5.62
C ILE A 235 -1.65 -16.16 -4.20
N ILE A 236 -0.48 -16.16 -3.54
CA ILE A 236 -0.27 -15.50 -2.27
C ILE A 236 0.57 -14.24 -2.52
N GLY A 237 0.02 -13.08 -2.19
CA GLY A 237 0.68 -11.79 -2.31
C GLY A 237 1.28 -11.31 -0.99
N ILE A 238 2.54 -10.87 -1.01
CA ILE A 238 3.24 -10.33 0.14
C ILE A 238 3.63 -8.88 -0.19
N GLY A 239 3.00 -7.93 0.49
CA GLY A 239 3.21 -6.51 0.23
C GLY A 239 4.68 -6.10 0.38
N GLU A 240 5.38 -6.61 1.40
CA GLU A 240 6.81 -6.35 1.59
C GLU A 240 7.47 -7.44 2.44
N ILE A 241 8.64 -7.88 2.01
CA ILE A 241 9.49 -8.84 2.72
C ILE A 241 10.50 -8.06 3.55
N ARG A 242 10.34 -8.08 4.89
CA ARG A 242 11.14 -7.27 5.84
C ARG A 242 11.96 -8.11 6.82
N ASP A 243 11.59 -9.35 7.05
CA ASP A 243 12.15 -10.21 8.09
C ASP A 243 12.27 -11.68 7.67
N GLY A 244 13.03 -12.45 8.45
CA GLY A 244 13.33 -13.85 8.17
C GLY A 244 12.12 -14.77 8.30
N GLU A 245 11.19 -14.48 9.23
CA GLU A 245 9.97 -15.29 9.37
C GLU A 245 9.08 -15.20 8.13
N THR A 246 9.05 -14.02 7.51
CA THR A 246 8.33 -13.81 6.24
C THR A 246 8.99 -14.56 5.09
N VAL A 247 10.33 -14.53 4.98
CA VAL A 247 11.07 -15.29 3.95
C VAL A 247 10.85 -16.79 4.14
N GLU A 248 11.04 -17.31 5.35
CA GLU A 248 10.81 -18.73 5.66
C GLU A 248 9.37 -19.15 5.39
N GLY A 249 8.40 -18.32 5.80
CA GLY A 249 6.98 -18.59 5.52
C GLY A 249 6.67 -18.65 4.02
N MET A 250 7.28 -17.77 3.22
CA MET A 250 7.15 -17.74 1.77
C MET A 250 7.73 -19.02 1.13
N VAL A 251 8.93 -19.43 1.52
CA VAL A 251 9.56 -20.67 1.05
C VAL A 251 8.68 -21.89 1.40
N ASN A 252 8.19 -21.97 2.64
CA ASN A 252 7.32 -23.07 3.08
C ASN A 252 5.98 -23.12 2.31
N CYS A 253 5.38 -21.98 2.00
CA CYS A 253 4.18 -21.91 1.15
C CYS A 253 4.49 -22.42 -0.28
N ALA A 254 5.63 -22.03 -0.85
CA ALA A 254 6.03 -22.45 -2.19
C ALA A 254 6.38 -23.95 -2.24
N LEU A 255 7.09 -24.48 -1.25
CA LEU A 255 7.33 -25.92 -1.08
C LEU A 255 6.03 -26.74 -0.96
N SER A 256 4.95 -26.09 -0.50
CA SER A 256 3.63 -26.72 -0.39
C SER A 256 2.78 -26.56 -1.66
N GLY A 257 3.37 -26.18 -2.79
CA GLY A 257 2.70 -26.07 -4.08
C GLY A 257 1.93 -24.76 -4.29
N HIS A 258 2.30 -23.67 -3.62
CA HIS A 258 1.66 -22.35 -3.80
C HIS A 258 2.59 -21.38 -4.54
N LEU A 259 2.01 -20.49 -5.31
CA LEU A 259 2.74 -19.36 -5.89
C LEU A 259 2.75 -18.17 -4.93
N CYS A 260 3.95 -17.74 -4.53
CA CYS A 260 4.16 -16.60 -3.66
C CYS A 260 4.81 -15.45 -4.43
N LEU A 261 4.16 -14.30 -4.47
CA LEU A 261 4.69 -13.08 -5.07
C LEU A 261 4.91 -12.02 -4.00
N GLY A 262 6.11 -11.44 -3.95
CA GLY A 262 6.43 -10.46 -2.92
C GLY A 262 7.22 -9.27 -3.43
N THR A 263 7.22 -8.17 -2.65
CA THR A 263 8.13 -7.06 -2.92
C THR A 263 9.25 -6.98 -1.89
N GLU A 264 10.41 -6.49 -2.34
CA GLU A 264 11.58 -6.30 -1.50
C GLU A 264 12.36 -5.04 -1.91
N HIS A 265 13.13 -4.49 -0.95
CA HIS A 265 14.06 -3.41 -1.21
C HIS A 265 15.44 -3.96 -1.60
N ALA A 266 15.67 -4.15 -2.91
CA ALA A 266 16.96 -4.56 -3.44
C ALA A 266 17.33 -3.76 -4.69
N PHE A 267 18.62 -3.74 -5.03
CA PHE A 267 19.19 -2.90 -6.09
C PHE A 267 19.61 -3.69 -7.34
N SER A 268 19.70 -5.01 -7.23
CA SER A 268 19.97 -5.95 -8.32
C SER A 268 19.35 -7.31 -7.98
N PRO A 269 19.13 -8.21 -8.95
CA PRO A 269 18.59 -9.55 -8.70
C PRO A 269 19.43 -10.36 -7.72
N GLY A 270 20.77 -10.37 -7.89
CA GLY A 270 21.68 -11.06 -6.96
C GLY A 270 21.65 -10.46 -5.55
N HIS A 271 21.43 -9.13 -5.42
CA HIS A 271 21.27 -8.51 -4.10
C HIS A 271 19.93 -8.91 -3.46
N ALA A 272 18.84 -9.04 -4.22
CA ALA A 272 17.54 -9.51 -3.71
C ALA A 272 17.67 -10.90 -3.10
N PHE A 273 18.19 -11.86 -3.85
CA PHE A 273 18.43 -13.21 -3.36
C PHE A 273 19.32 -13.24 -2.12
N SER A 274 20.51 -12.62 -2.19
CA SER A 274 21.45 -12.63 -1.06
C SER A 274 20.91 -11.93 0.20
N ARG A 275 20.05 -10.94 0.04
CA ARG A 275 19.38 -10.28 1.17
C ARG A 275 18.34 -11.16 1.81
N SER A 276 17.44 -11.80 1.02
CA SER A 276 16.47 -12.76 1.51
C SER A 276 17.15 -13.90 2.27
N VAL A 277 18.23 -14.48 1.71
CA VAL A 277 19.00 -15.54 2.37
C VAL A 277 19.62 -15.06 3.70
N ARG A 278 20.14 -13.84 3.76
CA ARG A 278 20.69 -13.29 5.02
C ARG A 278 19.64 -13.08 6.11
N MET A 279 18.40 -12.85 5.76
CA MET A 279 17.29 -12.72 6.71
C MET A 279 16.86 -14.08 7.29
N LEU A 280 17.11 -15.20 6.60
CA LEU A 280 16.75 -16.53 7.08
C LEU A 280 17.43 -16.87 8.41
N PRO A 281 16.76 -17.64 9.30
CA PRO A 281 17.32 -18.12 10.56
C PRO A 281 18.65 -18.86 10.34
N SER A 282 19.64 -18.64 11.21
CA SER A 282 20.99 -19.21 11.08
C SER A 282 20.99 -20.73 11.00
N ASP A 283 20.08 -21.35 11.75
CA ASP A 283 20.06 -22.80 11.96
C ASP A 283 19.58 -23.59 10.71
N ASN A 284 18.76 -22.95 9.88
CA ASN A 284 18.19 -23.55 8.66
C ASN A 284 18.50 -22.74 7.39
N ARG A 285 19.45 -21.82 7.46
CA ARG A 285 19.72 -20.88 6.35
C ARG A 285 20.10 -21.58 5.05
N GLU A 286 21.03 -22.51 5.12
CA GLU A 286 21.56 -23.14 3.91
C GLU A 286 20.50 -24.03 3.21
N PRO A 287 19.78 -24.93 3.88
CA PRO A 287 18.70 -25.69 3.24
C PRO A 287 17.61 -24.76 2.65
N LEU A 288 17.12 -23.80 3.40
CA LEU A 288 16.08 -22.88 2.93
C LEU A 288 16.56 -21.98 1.77
N ALA A 289 17.86 -21.67 1.69
CA ALA A 289 18.43 -20.92 0.57
C ALA A 289 18.44 -21.76 -0.72
N TRP A 290 18.74 -23.04 -0.62
CA TRP A 290 18.64 -23.96 -1.76
C TRP A 290 17.19 -24.16 -2.19
N ASP A 291 16.28 -24.42 -1.26
CA ASP A 291 14.84 -24.52 -1.54
C ASP A 291 14.32 -23.25 -2.21
N MET A 292 14.69 -22.08 -1.69
CA MET A 292 14.33 -20.81 -2.29
C MET A 292 14.84 -20.66 -3.72
N LEU A 293 16.11 -21.06 -3.97
CA LEU A 293 16.72 -20.96 -5.29
C LEU A 293 16.01 -21.83 -6.32
N GLU A 294 15.65 -23.06 -5.95
CA GLU A 294 14.91 -24.00 -6.80
C GLU A 294 13.48 -23.53 -7.09
N LEU A 295 12.88 -22.77 -6.18
CA LEU A 295 11.51 -22.28 -6.30
C LEU A 295 11.39 -20.90 -6.99
N LEU A 296 12.52 -20.20 -7.22
CA LEU A 296 12.51 -18.91 -7.88
C LEU A 296 12.00 -19.02 -9.32
N GLN A 297 11.01 -18.22 -9.65
CA GLN A 297 10.46 -18.08 -10.99
C GLN A 297 10.98 -16.80 -11.69
N PHE A 298 11.07 -15.71 -10.94
CA PHE A 298 11.66 -14.48 -11.44
C PHE A 298 12.10 -13.56 -10.29
N ILE A 299 13.08 -12.72 -10.61
CA ILE A 299 13.45 -11.53 -9.80
C ILE A 299 13.46 -10.33 -10.73
N ILE A 300 12.64 -9.33 -10.43
CA ILE A 300 12.53 -8.08 -11.20
C ILE A 300 12.98 -6.94 -10.30
N VAL A 301 13.95 -6.14 -10.75
CA VAL A 301 14.35 -4.90 -10.06
C VAL A 301 13.89 -3.71 -10.87
N GLN A 302 13.00 -2.90 -10.31
CA GLN A 302 12.38 -1.77 -11.00
C GLN A 302 12.80 -0.44 -10.39
N ARG A 303 13.07 0.54 -11.26
CA ARG A 303 13.30 1.94 -10.93
C ARG A 303 12.45 2.84 -11.81
N LEU A 304 12.01 3.96 -11.27
CA LEU A 304 11.37 5.02 -12.05
C LEU A 304 12.39 6.13 -12.30
N ILE A 305 12.64 6.42 -13.57
CA ILE A 305 13.50 7.51 -14.01
C ILE A 305 12.64 8.65 -14.56
N PRO A 306 12.99 9.92 -14.28
CA PRO A 306 12.30 11.06 -14.89
C PRO A 306 12.58 11.10 -16.39
N THR A 307 11.57 11.45 -17.16
CA THR A 307 11.66 11.66 -18.61
C THR A 307 11.66 13.16 -18.92
N THR A 308 12.10 13.54 -20.11
CA THR A 308 12.23 14.95 -20.52
C THR A 308 10.88 15.68 -20.61
N ASP A 309 9.79 14.95 -20.72
CA ASP A 309 8.41 15.47 -20.72
C ASP A 309 7.80 15.62 -19.30
N GLY A 310 8.62 15.45 -18.25
CA GLY A 310 8.21 15.56 -16.84
C GLY A 310 7.46 14.35 -16.28
N ARG A 311 7.35 13.26 -17.06
CA ARG A 311 6.81 11.98 -16.60
C ARG A 311 7.88 11.13 -15.94
N ARG A 312 7.54 9.91 -15.56
CA ARG A 312 8.46 8.89 -15.09
C ARG A 312 8.27 7.62 -15.88
N GLN A 313 9.37 6.99 -16.26
CA GLN A 313 9.38 5.71 -16.98
C GLN A 313 10.01 4.64 -16.10
N ALA A 314 9.41 3.44 -16.10
CA ALA A 314 9.99 2.30 -15.41
C ALA A 314 11.11 1.68 -16.24
N VAL A 315 12.27 1.51 -15.58
CA VAL A 315 13.40 0.74 -16.10
C VAL A 315 13.56 -0.49 -15.23
N ARG A 316 13.80 -1.64 -15.86
CA ARG A 316 13.82 -2.95 -15.20
C ARG A 316 15.09 -3.74 -15.55
N GLU A 317 15.66 -4.34 -14.53
CA GLU A 317 16.64 -5.42 -14.63
C GLU A 317 15.96 -6.68 -14.08
N TYR A 318 16.04 -7.82 -14.77
CA TYR A 318 15.31 -9.01 -14.33
C TYR A 318 16.03 -10.30 -14.73
N ILE A 319 15.73 -11.34 -13.99
CA ILE A 319 16.09 -12.73 -14.30
C ILE A 319 14.79 -13.54 -14.28
N LEU A 320 14.57 -14.32 -15.31
CA LEU A 320 13.56 -15.38 -15.37
C LEU A 320 14.29 -16.71 -15.17
N PHE A 321 13.76 -17.56 -14.30
CA PHE A 321 14.30 -18.88 -14.03
C PHE A 321 13.45 -19.92 -14.78
N ASP A 322 14.10 -20.87 -15.44
CA ASP A 322 13.46 -21.94 -16.22
C ASP A 322 13.24 -23.19 -15.34
#